data_e2448647dd09454930c98507e1da7676
#
_entry.id   e2448647dd09454930c98507e1da7676
#
_cell.length_a   1.000
_cell.length_b   1.000
_cell.length_c   1.000
_cell.angle_alpha   90.00
_cell.angle_beta   90.00
_cell.angle_gamma   90.00
#
_symmetry.space_group_name_H-M   'P 1'
#
loop_
_entity.id
_entity.type
_entity.pdbx_description
1 polymer ?
#
loop_
_entity_poly.entity_id
_entity_poly.type
_entity_poly.pdbx_seq_one_letter_code
_entity_poly.pdbx_strand_id
1 'polypeptide(L)'
;SARPSNTRRLVDPDLLALLDAWPQAELTEAILPALRAMDRLPMPELAPEAQAVRLETHAAPGPAGAPDVGVRVYRPAAQAGPVGCIFHIHGGGYVIGSVDGQEAQHRDLVARLGCVLVTVDYRLAPETPFPGAIEDCYAALAWTFAQAAALGVDPGRIGVMGESAGGGLAAALADR
;
A
#
# COMPACT_ATOMS: atom_id res chain seq x y z
N SER A 1 31.51 14.65 15.95
CA SER A 1 30.35 15.24 15.28
C SER A 1 30.59 15.17 13.78
N ALA A 2 29.82 14.33 13.08
CA ALA A 2 29.82 14.28 11.62
C ALA A 2 29.38 15.66 11.09
N ARG A 3 30.16 16.25 10.16
CA ARG A 3 29.73 17.45 9.45
C ARG A 3 28.43 17.12 8.71
N PRO A 4 27.38 17.94 8.79
CA PRO A 4 26.19 17.72 7.97
C PRO A 4 26.63 17.69 6.51
N SER A 5 26.37 16.59 5.84
CA SER A 5 26.67 16.48 4.41
C SER A 5 25.76 17.46 3.69
N ASN A 6 26.35 18.51 3.08
CA ASN A 6 25.56 19.45 2.27
C ASN A 6 25.17 18.78 0.95
N THR A 7 24.18 17.91 1.04
CA THR A 7 23.61 17.21 -0.13
C THR A 7 22.68 18.10 -0.95
N ARG A 8 22.30 19.28 -0.44
CA ARG A 8 21.46 20.25 -1.16
C ARG A 8 22.01 20.59 -2.56
N ARG A 9 23.33 20.65 -2.73
CA ARG A 9 24.00 20.90 -4.02
C ARG A 9 23.76 19.80 -5.07
N LEU A 10 23.26 18.65 -4.66
CA LEU A 10 22.91 17.50 -5.53
C LEU A 10 21.45 17.52 -5.98
N VAL A 11 20.66 18.45 -5.45
CA VAL A 11 19.25 18.61 -5.81
C VAL A 11 19.17 19.45 -7.08
N ASP A 12 18.32 19.02 -8.01
CA ASP A 12 18.03 19.78 -9.22
C ASP A 12 17.52 21.19 -8.84
N PRO A 13 18.04 22.27 -9.44
CA PRO A 13 17.62 23.63 -9.14
C PRO A 13 16.10 23.85 -9.20
N ASP A 14 15.40 23.17 -10.12
CA ASP A 14 13.94 23.30 -10.28
C ASP A 14 13.16 22.71 -9.08
N LEU A 15 13.79 21.82 -8.31
CA LEU A 15 13.20 21.19 -7.12
C LEU A 15 13.53 21.91 -5.80
N LEU A 16 14.45 22.90 -5.83
CA LEU A 16 14.90 23.57 -4.60
C LEU A 16 13.77 24.28 -3.86
N ALA A 17 12.88 24.94 -4.59
CA ALA A 17 11.73 25.64 -3.99
C ALA A 17 10.79 24.67 -3.28
N LEU A 18 10.55 23.48 -3.87
CA LEU A 18 9.75 22.42 -3.25
C LEU A 18 10.45 21.86 -2.00
N LEU A 19 11.75 21.63 -2.06
CA LEU A 19 12.54 21.15 -0.94
C LEU A 19 12.51 22.14 0.25
N ASP A 20 12.59 23.44 -0.03
CA ASP A 20 12.55 24.49 1.00
C ASP A 20 11.16 24.64 1.63
N ALA A 21 10.11 24.39 0.87
CA ALA A 21 8.73 24.38 1.35
C ALA A 21 8.37 23.07 2.09
N TRP A 22 9.19 22.01 1.96
CA TRP A 22 8.92 20.72 2.60
C TRP A 22 9.02 20.83 4.12
N PRO A 23 8.02 20.31 4.86
CA PRO A 23 8.03 20.36 6.32
C PRO A 23 9.28 19.66 6.90
N GLN A 24 10.08 20.40 7.66
CA GLN A 24 11.26 19.87 8.36
C GLN A 24 10.83 19.36 9.75
N ALA A 25 10.09 18.23 9.78
CA ALA A 25 9.68 17.61 11.03
C ALA A 25 10.58 16.40 11.31
N GLU A 26 11.11 16.32 12.53
CA GLU A 26 11.78 15.10 13.00
C GLU A 26 10.72 14.04 13.29
N LEU A 27 10.88 12.85 12.68
CA LEU A 27 9.98 11.72 12.92
C LEU A 27 10.28 11.13 14.30
N THR A 28 9.36 11.34 15.24
CA THR A 28 9.43 10.81 16.61
C THR A 28 8.18 9.99 16.94
N GLU A 29 8.25 9.10 17.92
CA GLU A 29 7.07 8.34 18.37
C GLU A 29 5.91 9.25 18.81
N ALA A 30 6.23 10.43 19.36
CA ALA A 30 5.22 11.38 19.84
C ALA A 30 4.33 11.93 18.73
N ILE A 31 4.83 12.07 17.50
CA ILE A 31 4.07 12.62 16.37
C ILE A 31 3.39 11.55 15.52
N LEU A 32 3.73 10.26 15.68
CA LEU A 32 3.16 9.18 14.88
C LEU A 32 1.62 9.12 14.90
N PRO A 33 0.94 9.28 16.06
CA PRO A 33 -0.53 9.27 16.07
C PRO A 33 -1.15 10.37 15.20
N ALA A 34 -0.56 11.56 15.20
CA ALA A 34 -1.02 12.68 14.38
C ALA A 34 -0.76 12.43 12.89
N LEU A 35 0.41 11.89 12.52
CA LEU A 35 0.74 11.54 11.14
C LEU A 35 -0.17 10.43 10.61
N ARG A 36 -0.44 9.41 11.41
CA ARG A 36 -1.35 8.31 11.04
C ARG A 36 -2.80 8.77 10.88
N ALA A 37 -3.21 9.80 11.63
CA ALA A 37 -4.54 10.40 11.49
C ALA A 37 -4.71 11.16 10.17
N MET A 38 -3.63 11.61 9.54
CA MET A 38 -3.69 12.32 8.24
C MET A 38 -4.14 11.40 7.08
N ASP A 39 -3.93 10.10 7.17
CA ASP A 39 -4.42 9.12 6.18
C ASP A 39 -5.94 9.01 6.13
N ARG A 40 -6.63 9.57 7.12
CA ARG A 40 -8.10 9.58 7.23
C ARG A 40 -8.72 10.86 6.69
N LEU A 41 -8.02 11.59 5.83
CA LEU A 41 -8.58 12.76 5.17
C LEU A 41 -9.77 12.33 4.27
N PRO A 42 -10.75 13.22 4.08
CA PRO A 42 -11.88 12.93 3.20
C PRO A 42 -11.40 12.53 1.81
N MET A 43 -11.99 11.46 1.29
CA MET A 43 -11.71 11.00 -0.06
C MET A 43 -12.17 12.06 -1.07
N PRO A 44 -11.39 12.35 -2.13
CA PRO A 44 -11.80 13.26 -3.18
C PRO A 44 -13.04 12.72 -3.91
N GLU A 45 -13.76 13.60 -4.61
CA GLU A 45 -14.84 13.18 -5.49
C GLU A 45 -14.30 12.26 -6.58
N LEU A 46 -14.91 11.08 -6.69
CA LEU A 46 -14.50 10.05 -7.65
C LEU A 46 -15.27 10.18 -8.95
N ALA A 47 -14.64 9.86 -10.06
CA ALA A 47 -15.32 9.64 -11.34
C ALA A 47 -16.37 8.52 -11.21
N PRO A 48 -17.48 8.56 -11.98
CA PRO A 48 -18.54 7.56 -11.87
C PRO A 48 -18.08 6.12 -12.01
N GLU A 49 -17.11 5.86 -12.88
CA GLU A 49 -16.53 4.54 -13.11
C GLU A 49 -15.76 4.04 -11.88
N ALA A 50 -15.05 4.94 -11.18
CA ALA A 50 -14.34 4.63 -9.94
C ALA A 50 -15.32 4.43 -8.77
N GLN A 51 -16.43 5.16 -8.72
CA GLN A 51 -17.51 4.95 -7.75
C GLN A 51 -18.14 3.57 -7.88
N ALA A 52 -18.28 3.05 -9.12
CA ALA A 52 -18.86 1.75 -9.40
C ALA A 52 -17.97 0.56 -9.00
N VAL A 53 -16.69 0.78 -8.67
CA VAL A 53 -15.78 -0.25 -8.19
C VAL A 53 -16.27 -0.78 -6.84
N ARG A 54 -16.37 -2.10 -6.72
CA ARG A 54 -16.79 -2.77 -5.49
C ARG A 54 -15.60 -2.93 -4.56
N LEU A 55 -15.79 -2.61 -3.29
CA LEU A 55 -14.80 -2.81 -2.23
C LEU A 55 -15.28 -3.91 -1.29
N GLU A 56 -14.43 -4.87 -1.03
CA GLU A 56 -14.62 -5.96 -0.07
C GLU A 56 -13.46 -5.94 0.94
N THR A 57 -13.75 -6.22 2.20
CA THR A 57 -12.73 -6.34 3.26
C THR A 57 -12.66 -7.77 3.71
N HIS A 58 -11.44 -8.31 3.81
CA HIS A 58 -11.17 -9.67 4.23
C HIS A 58 -10.08 -9.69 5.29
N ALA A 59 -9.92 -10.84 5.94
CA ALA A 59 -8.81 -11.15 6.83
C ALA A 59 -8.05 -12.34 6.25
N ALA A 60 -6.80 -12.13 5.90
CA ALA A 60 -5.91 -13.21 5.49
C ALA A 60 -5.30 -13.84 6.75
N PRO A 61 -5.17 -15.16 6.85
CA PRO A 61 -4.45 -15.79 7.96
C PRO A 61 -3.04 -15.21 8.09
N GLY A 62 -2.72 -14.66 9.26
CA GLY A 62 -1.42 -14.06 9.52
C GLY A 62 -0.29 -15.10 9.70
N PRO A 63 0.95 -14.64 9.81
CA PRO A 63 2.08 -15.49 10.14
C PRO A 63 1.86 -16.23 11.46
N ALA A 64 2.53 -17.38 11.65
CA ALA A 64 2.37 -18.19 12.85
C ALA A 64 2.60 -17.38 14.14
N GLY A 65 1.60 -17.34 15.02
CA GLY A 65 1.62 -16.58 16.27
C GLY A 65 1.30 -15.10 16.14
N ALA A 66 0.98 -14.60 14.94
CA ALA A 66 0.54 -13.24 14.68
C ALA A 66 -0.99 -13.19 14.41
N PRO A 67 -1.62 -12.02 14.54
CA PRO A 67 -3.01 -11.84 14.17
C PRO A 67 -3.23 -11.99 12.66
N ASP A 68 -4.49 -12.17 12.26
CA ASP A 68 -4.88 -12.10 10.86
C ASP A 68 -4.53 -10.72 10.27
N VAL A 69 -4.20 -10.72 8.99
CA VAL A 69 -3.80 -9.53 8.24
C VAL A 69 -5.01 -8.99 7.47
N GLY A 70 -5.34 -7.72 7.69
CA GLY A 70 -6.39 -7.06 6.94
C GLY A 70 -6.03 -6.92 5.46
N VAL A 71 -6.96 -7.24 4.58
CA VAL A 71 -6.83 -7.00 3.14
C VAL A 71 -8.09 -6.35 2.59
N ARG A 72 -7.92 -5.43 1.65
CA ARG A 72 -9.02 -4.88 0.86
C ARG A 72 -8.91 -5.34 -0.57
N VAL A 73 -10.04 -5.70 -1.14
CA VAL A 73 -10.17 -6.16 -2.51
C VAL A 73 -11.07 -5.21 -3.27
N TYR A 74 -10.52 -4.58 -4.29
CA TYR A 74 -11.24 -3.74 -5.22
C TYR A 74 -11.52 -4.51 -6.49
N ARG A 75 -12.79 -4.57 -6.90
CA ARG A 75 -13.22 -5.33 -8.08
C ARG A 75 -13.95 -4.42 -9.06
N PRO A 76 -13.73 -4.59 -10.37
CA PRO A 76 -14.49 -3.83 -11.37
C PRO A 76 -16.00 -4.10 -11.24
N ALA A 77 -16.82 -3.13 -11.60
CA ALA A 77 -18.28 -3.23 -11.52
C ALA A 77 -18.83 -4.42 -12.34
N ALA A 78 -18.23 -4.67 -13.50
CA ALA A 78 -18.52 -5.81 -14.36
C ALA A 78 -17.25 -6.63 -14.60
N GLN A 79 -17.35 -7.93 -14.41
CA GLN A 79 -16.27 -8.88 -14.62
C GLN A 79 -16.82 -10.15 -15.28
N ALA A 80 -16.44 -10.37 -16.54
CA ALA A 80 -16.95 -11.48 -17.33
C ALA A 80 -16.18 -12.80 -17.19
N GLY A 81 -15.06 -12.79 -16.45
CA GLY A 81 -14.20 -13.96 -16.25
C GLY A 81 -12.98 -13.60 -15.40
N PRO A 82 -12.01 -14.51 -15.26
CA PRO A 82 -10.78 -14.21 -14.53
C PRO A 82 -9.98 -13.07 -15.17
N VAL A 83 -9.57 -12.09 -14.36
CA VAL A 83 -8.79 -10.92 -14.79
C VAL A 83 -7.43 -10.89 -14.08
N GLY A 84 -6.52 -10.01 -14.53
CA GLY A 84 -5.27 -9.77 -13.82
C GLY A 84 -5.51 -9.16 -12.44
N CYS A 85 -4.52 -9.28 -11.56
CA CYS A 85 -4.56 -8.72 -10.22
C CYS A 85 -3.32 -7.86 -9.96
N ILE A 86 -3.53 -6.73 -9.31
CA ILE A 86 -2.47 -5.93 -8.69
C ILE A 86 -2.50 -6.22 -7.19
N PHE A 87 -1.42 -6.78 -6.64
CA PHE A 87 -1.20 -6.83 -5.20
C PHE A 87 -0.41 -5.59 -4.80
N HIS A 88 -1.07 -4.71 -4.07
CA HIS A 88 -0.55 -3.38 -3.75
C HIS A 88 -0.12 -3.28 -2.30
N ILE A 89 1.03 -2.62 -2.05
CA ILE A 89 1.62 -2.39 -0.73
C ILE A 89 1.86 -0.89 -0.56
N HIS A 90 1.18 -0.28 0.42
CA HIS A 90 1.29 1.15 0.67
C HIS A 90 2.68 1.57 1.19
N GLY A 91 3.05 2.82 0.94
CA GLY A 91 4.24 3.45 1.49
C GLY A 91 4.05 3.92 2.94
N GLY A 92 4.96 4.77 3.41
CA GLY A 92 4.88 5.37 4.75
C GLY A 92 6.03 5.02 5.68
N GLY A 93 7.21 4.67 5.14
CA GLY A 93 8.43 4.43 5.93
C GLY A 93 8.30 3.28 6.94
N TYR A 94 7.37 2.37 6.76
CA TYR A 94 7.00 1.27 7.68
C TYR A 94 6.39 1.72 9.00
N VAL A 95 6.15 3.00 9.21
CA VAL A 95 5.67 3.59 10.48
C VAL A 95 4.33 4.34 10.34
N ILE A 96 3.97 4.76 9.14
CA ILE A 96 2.70 5.42 8.79
C ILE A 96 2.13 4.78 7.52
N GLY A 97 1.01 5.27 7.06
CA GLY A 97 0.29 4.74 5.92
C GLY A 97 -0.80 3.76 6.35
N SER A 98 -1.78 3.61 5.49
CA SER A 98 -2.88 2.65 5.66
C SER A 98 -3.54 2.33 4.33
N VAL A 99 -4.36 1.30 4.32
CA VAL A 99 -5.20 0.96 3.15
C VAL A 99 -6.28 2.00 2.87
N ASP A 100 -6.59 2.88 3.85
CA ASP A 100 -7.59 3.95 3.71
C ASP A 100 -7.07 5.10 2.85
N GLY A 101 -5.80 5.47 3.03
CA GLY A 101 -5.21 6.67 2.43
C GLY A 101 -5.13 6.65 0.89
N GLN A 102 -5.27 5.47 0.27
CA GLN A 102 -5.12 5.30 -1.18
C GLN A 102 -6.39 4.77 -1.88
N GLU A 103 -7.54 4.75 -1.20
CA GLU A 103 -8.77 4.18 -1.76
C GLU A 103 -9.16 4.81 -3.11
N ALA A 104 -9.05 6.13 -3.24
CA ALA A 104 -9.38 6.82 -4.48
C ALA A 104 -8.51 6.38 -5.66
N GLN A 105 -7.21 6.22 -5.41
CA GLN A 105 -6.25 5.76 -6.42
C GLN A 105 -6.50 4.29 -6.82
N HIS A 106 -6.81 3.44 -5.83
CA HIS A 106 -7.12 2.03 -6.09
C HIS A 106 -8.39 1.88 -6.94
N ARG A 107 -9.42 2.65 -6.64
CA ARG A 107 -10.66 2.67 -7.43
C ARG A 107 -10.43 3.16 -8.86
N ASP A 108 -9.65 4.21 -9.05
CA ASP A 108 -9.29 4.72 -10.38
C ASP A 108 -8.51 3.68 -11.18
N LEU A 109 -7.50 3.04 -10.58
CA LEU A 109 -6.71 1.99 -11.23
C LEU A 109 -7.60 0.82 -11.67
N VAL A 110 -8.47 0.33 -10.80
CA VAL A 110 -9.37 -0.79 -11.09
C VAL A 110 -10.36 -0.43 -12.20
N ALA A 111 -10.93 0.77 -12.15
CA ALA A 111 -11.87 1.23 -13.19
C ALA A 111 -11.20 1.33 -14.56
N ARG A 112 -9.97 1.85 -14.61
CA ARG A 112 -9.23 2.06 -15.88
C ARG A 112 -8.64 0.79 -16.46
N LEU A 113 -8.17 -0.12 -15.60
CA LEU A 113 -7.46 -1.34 -16.04
C LEU A 113 -8.35 -2.57 -16.13
N GLY A 114 -9.55 -2.54 -15.53
CA GLY A 114 -10.46 -3.69 -15.49
C GLY A 114 -9.88 -4.89 -14.74
N CYS A 115 -8.96 -4.66 -13.81
CA CYS A 115 -8.31 -5.70 -13.00
C CYS A 115 -8.90 -5.76 -11.59
N VAL A 116 -8.57 -6.80 -10.83
CA VAL A 116 -8.74 -6.81 -9.38
C VAL A 116 -7.53 -6.13 -8.74
N LEU A 117 -7.72 -5.39 -7.65
CA LEU A 117 -6.64 -4.89 -6.83
C LEU A 117 -6.83 -5.37 -5.40
N VAL A 118 -5.79 -5.99 -4.85
CA VAL A 118 -5.72 -6.40 -3.44
C VAL A 118 -4.69 -5.54 -2.75
N THR A 119 -5.03 -4.86 -1.66
CA THR A 119 -4.08 -4.10 -0.85
C THR A 119 -4.05 -4.63 0.57
N VAL A 120 -2.87 -4.62 1.18
CA VAL A 120 -2.57 -5.23 2.47
C VAL A 120 -2.40 -4.16 3.54
N ASP A 121 -3.06 -4.35 4.69
CA ASP A 121 -2.93 -3.54 5.90
C ASP A 121 -1.89 -4.18 6.83
N TYR A 122 -0.62 -4.09 6.44
CA TYR A 122 0.48 -4.68 7.18
C TYR A 122 0.75 -3.92 8.48
N ARG A 123 1.19 -4.63 9.51
CA ARG A 123 1.52 -4.04 10.81
C ARG A 123 2.73 -3.12 10.71
N LEU A 124 2.65 -2.00 11.43
CA LEU A 124 3.63 -0.93 11.38
C LEU A 124 4.60 -0.97 12.58
N ALA A 125 5.80 -0.46 12.38
CA ALA A 125 6.72 -0.13 13.44
C ALA A 125 6.27 1.20 14.13
N PRO A 126 6.65 1.43 15.39
CA PRO A 126 7.50 0.60 16.26
C PRO A 126 6.76 -0.59 16.91
N GLU A 127 5.42 -0.65 16.84
CA GLU A 127 4.63 -1.67 17.52
C GLU A 127 4.96 -3.08 17.01
N THR A 128 5.23 -3.18 15.71
CA THR A 128 5.68 -4.42 15.08
C THR A 128 6.97 -4.16 14.30
N PRO A 129 8.14 -4.48 14.89
CA PRO A 129 9.41 -4.30 14.20
C PRO A 129 9.62 -5.32 13.08
N PHE A 130 10.69 -5.13 12.30
CA PHE A 130 11.14 -6.14 11.33
C PHE A 130 11.24 -7.53 12.00
N PRO A 131 10.77 -8.61 11.38
CA PRO A 131 10.28 -8.72 9.99
C PRO A 131 8.75 -8.61 9.82
N GLY A 132 7.99 -8.13 10.82
CA GLY A 132 6.53 -8.22 10.83
C GLY A 132 5.84 -7.72 9.56
N ALA A 133 6.23 -6.55 9.04
CA ALA A 133 5.61 -5.98 7.83
C ALA A 133 5.77 -6.89 6.60
N ILE A 134 6.97 -7.43 6.36
CA ILE A 134 7.21 -8.31 5.20
C ILE A 134 6.52 -9.67 5.36
N GLU A 135 6.41 -10.18 6.58
CA GLU A 135 5.70 -11.43 6.85
C GLU A 135 4.20 -11.27 6.65
N ASP A 136 3.61 -10.14 7.06
CA ASP A 136 2.21 -9.83 6.80
C ASP A 136 1.93 -9.70 5.30
N CYS A 137 2.79 -8.98 4.57
CA CYS A 137 2.67 -8.85 3.12
C CYS A 137 2.76 -10.21 2.41
N TYR A 138 3.67 -11.09 2.86
CA TYR A 138 3.78 -12.44 2.31
C TYR A 138 2.53 -13.28 2.59
N ALA A 139 2.01 -13.23 3.82
CA ALA A 139 0.79 -13.94 4.20
C ALA A 139 -0.42 -13.48 3.36
N ALA A 140 -0.57 -12.16 3.18
CA ALA A 140 -1.64 -11.59 2.35
C ALA A 140 -1.49 -11.94 0.86
N LEU A 141 -0.26 -11.95 0.32
CA LEU A 141 0.00 -12.37 -1.05
C LEU A 141 -0.32 -13.87 -1.25
N ALA A 142 0.12 -14.73 -0.33
CA ALA A 142 -0.19 -16.16 -0.35
C ALA A 142 -1.71 -16.40 -0.29
N TRP A 143 -2.42 -15.66 0.56
CA TRP A 143 -3.88 -15.68 0.62
C TRP A 143 -4.51 -15.25 -0.71
N THR A 144 -3.98 -14.22 -1.36
CA THR A 144 -4.47 -13.75 -2.67
C THR A 144 -4.37 -14.86 -3.73
N PHE A 145 -3.26 -15.58 -3.78
CA PHE A 145 -3.12 -16.74 -4.66
C PHE A 145 -4.11 -17.86 -4.31
N ALA A 146 -4.25 -18.19 -3.03
CA ALA A 146 -5.18 -19.22 -2.56
C ALA A 146 -6.64 -18.89 -2.87
N GLN A 147 -7.01 -17.60 -2.86
CA GLN A 147 -8.37 -17.11 -3.14
C GLN A 147 -8.58 -16.68 -4.60
N ALA A 148 -7.60 -16.84 -5.49
CA ALA A 148 -7.65 -16.33 -6.85
C ALA A 148 -8.95 -16.69 -7.58
N ALA A 149 -9.40 -17.94 -7.50
CA ALA A 149 -10.63 -18.39 -8.13
C ALA A 149 -11.88 -17.68 -7.56
N ALA A 150 -11.97 -17.53 -6.24
CA ALA A 150 -13.08 -16.84 -5.57
C ALA A 150 -13.10 -15.34 -5.87
N LEU A 151 -11.92 -14.74 -6.01
CA LEU A 151 -11.73 -13.34 -6.38
C LEU A 151 -11.92 -13.11 -7.89
N GLY A 152 -12.04 -14.15 -8.70
CA GLY A 152 -12.08 -14.04 -10.15
C GLY A 152 -10.76 -13.54 -10.74
N VAL A 153 -9.65 -13.91 -10.15
CA VAL A 153 -8.29 -13.56 -10.54
C VAL A 153 -7.67 -14.71 -11.33
N ASP A 154 -6.96 -14.38 -12.40
CA ASP A 154 -6.05 -15.29 -13.07
C ASP A 154 -4.73 -15.35 -12.29
N PRO A 155 -4.39 -16.48 -11.64
CA PRO A 155 -3.17 -16.59 -10.83
C PRO A 155 -1.89 -16.46 -11.64
N GLY A 156 -1.94 -16.64 -12.95
CA GLY A 156 -0.80 -16.39 -13.86
C GLY A 156 -0.58 -14.90 -14.15
N ARG A 157 -1.44 -14.00 -13.67
CA ARG A 157 -1.40 -12.56 -13.94
C ARG A 157 -1.55 -11.73 -12.68
N ILE A 158 -0.82 -12.09 -11.63
CA ILE A 158 -0.72 -11.32 -10.38
C ILE A 158 0.60 -10.54 -10.41
N GLY A 159 0.50 -9.21 -10.42
CA GLY A 159 1.66 -8.31 -10.30
C GLY A 159 1.70 -7.70 -8.91
N VAL A 160 2.91 -7.55 -8.36
CA VAL A 160 3.13 -6.88 -7.06
C VAL A 160 3.64 -5.47 -7.32
N MET A 161 3.08 -4.47 -6.66
CA MET A 161 3.53 -3.08 -6.71
C MET A 161 3.46 -2.41 -5.33
N GLY A 162 4.18 -1.33 -5.18
CA GLY A 162 4.13 -0.50 -3.98
C GLY A 162 4.96 0.76 -4.14
N GLU A 163 4.68 1.76 -3.31
CA GLU A 163 5.39 3.03 -3.32
C GLU A 163 6.33 3.15 -2.13
N SER A 164 7.51 3.77 -2.32
CA SER A 164 8.46 4.07 -1.24
C SER A 164 8.80 2.80 -0.42
N ALA A 165 8.48 2.78 0.87
CA ALA A 165 8.66 1.60 1.73
C ALA A 165 7.90 0.37 1.21
N GLY A 166 6.67 0.57 0.69
CA GLY A 166 5.90 -0.50 0.04
C GLY A 166 6.57 -1.03 -1.22
N GLY A 167 7.27 -0.19 -1.98
CA GLY A 167 8.11 -0.62 -3.11
C GLY A 167 9.27 -1.52 -2.67
N GLY A 168 9.89 -1.21 -1.53
CA GLY A 168 10.90 -2.07 -0.92
C GLY A 168 10.35 -3.43 -0.50
N LEU A 169 9.15 -3.46 0.11
CA LEU A 169 8.46 -4.70 0.44
C LEU A 169 8.08 -5.49 -0.82
N ALA A 170 7.58 -4.81 -1.87
CA ALA A 170 7.23 -5.45 -3.14
C ALA A 170 8.44 -6.14 -3.78
N ALA A 171 9.59 -5.47 -3.82
CA ALA A 171 10.83 -6.04 -4.32
C ALA A 171 11.28 -7.26 -3.50
N ALA A 172 11.21 -7.17 -2.17
CA ALA A 172 11.58 -8.26 -1.28
C ALA A 172 10.64 -9.48 -1.41
N LEU A 173 9.34 -9.25 -1.72
CA LEU A 173 8.40 -10.34 -1.97
C LEU A 173 8.66 -11.04 -3.29
N ALA A 174 9.10 -10.32 -4.32
CA ALA A 174 9.38 -10.90 -5.63
C ALA A 174 10.62 -11.81 -5.64
N ASP A 175 11.48 -11.70 -4.64
CA ASP A 175 12.71 -12.51 -4.47
C ASP A 175 12.49 -13.75 -3.56
N ARG A 176 11.29 -13.96 -3.04
CA ARG A 176 10.92 -15.09 -2.15
C ARG A 176 10.22 -16.20 -2.92
#